data_bb3aff2b7f6eb7fb6e2817a845397ee1
#
_entry.id   bb3aff2b7f6eb7fb6e2817a845397ee1
#
_cell.length_a   1.000
_cell.length_b   1.000
_cell.length_c   1.000
_cell.angle_alpha   90.00
_cell.angle_beta   90.00
_cell.angle_gamma   90.00
#
_symmetry.space_group_name_H-M   'P 1'
#
loop_
_entity.id
_entity.type
_entity.pdbx_description
1 polymer ?
#
loop_
_entity_poly.entity_id
_entity_poly.type
_entity_poly.pdbx_seq_one_letter_code
_entity_poly.pdbx_strand_id
1 'polypeptide(L)'
;MTRVNVGNKVKKLLVLISTLFAAVITANAASTSTAGTPVPFTESNWLITVAEDDGEYRIESMQGQEAILLRNGRLDLKEVEFGTGIIEFDMLIQGERGFGGIGWRVQPGGHSYEEFYIRPHMSGNPDANQYTPVFNGVSGWQLYFGPHYSTPITYTFGKWMHVKVVVADEQAEVYINSDNPVLFIDDLAGDFGPGGLSLSANMSAFYFANFSYQPQEKPTLQGTPEERAELPKNLVSRYAVSSAVPESVVAEALTLPSDKLPENWMPLGVEKNGIANLARVTSGSREANTVFARINIHSDRDQVKKLHFGYSDRVRVFMGEKALYAGDNGYRTRDYRYLGTVGLFDQLYLPLKTGKNELYFAVSESFGGWGIMAAFEDMAGIEIN
;
A
#
# COMPACT_ATOMS: atom_id res chain seq x y z
N MET A 1 -66.33 -53.51 -60.68
CA MET A 1 -67.10 -54.50 -59.97
C MET A 1 -66.61 -54.45 -58.53
N THR A 2 -67.34 -54.15 -57.70
CA THR A 2 -68.35 -54.45 -56.79
C THR A 2 -68.13 -53.73 -55.50
N ARG A 3 -69.10 -53.02 -55.08
CA ARG A 3 -69.33 -52.40 -53.76
C ARG A 3 -69.18 -53.41 -52.62
N VAL A 4 -68.82 -52.97 -51.44
CA VAL A 4 -69.70 -53.06 -50.24
C VAL A 4 -69.23 -52.06 -49.16
N ASN A 5 -70.22 -51.35 -48.68
CA ASN A 5 -70.30 -50.38 -47.63
C ASN A 5 -70.66 -51.12 -46.34
N VAL A 6 -70.03 -50.77 -45.15
CA VAL A 6 -70.74 -50.84 -43.86
C VAL A 6 -70.03 -49.97 -42.83
N GLY A 7 -70.80 -49.03 -42.34
CA GLY A 7 -70.37 -48.15 -41.26
C GLY A 7 -70.45 -48.78 -39.88
N ASN A 8 -69.81 -48.16 -38.90
CA ASN A 8 -70.50 -47.93 -37.61
C ASN A 8 -69.66 -47.06 -36.63
N LYS A 9 -70.33 -46.10 -36.17
CA LYS A 9 -70.40 -45.51 -34.80
C LYS A 9 -69.12 -45.13 -34.13
N VAL A 10 -68.95 -43.80 -34.14
CA VAL A 10 -68.15 -42.95 -33.25
C VAL A 10 -68.65 -43.11 -31.80
N LYS A 11 -67.71 -43.41 -30.88
CA LYS A 11 -67.84 -43.04 -29.48
C LYS A 11 -66.80 -41.94 -29.21
N LYS A 12 -67.27 -40.67 -28.96
CA LYS A 12 -66.48 -39.56 -28.46
C LYS A 12 -66.06 -39.83 -27.04
N LEU A 13 -64.76 -40.01 -26.82
CA LEU A 13 -64.16 -39.98 -25.50
C LEU A 13 -63.59 -38.58 -25.32
N LEU A 14 -64.20 -37.75 -24.48
CA LEU A 14 -63.68 -36.46 -24.03
C LEU A 14 -62.56 -36.74 -23.04
N VAL A 15 -61.31 -36.51 -23.41
CA VAL A 15 -60.20 -36.46 -22.48
C VAL A 15 -60.01 -34.99 -22.09
N LEU A 16 -60.36 -34.66 -20.86
CA LEU A 16 -60.00 -33.36 -20.23
C LEU A 16 -58.50 -33.37 -19.94
N ILE A 17 -57.72 -32.63 -20.70
CA ILE A 17 -56.33 -32.34 -20.36
C ILE A 17 -56.36 -31.09 -19.48
N SER A 18 -56.21 -31.27 -18.17
CA SER A 18 -55.96 -30.18 -17.22
C SER A 18 -54.45 -29.81 -17.29
N THR A 19 -54.13 -28.75 -18.03
CA THR A 19 -52.81 -28.14 -18.01
C THR A 19 -52.63 -27.41 -16.71
N LEU A 20 -51.84 -27.99 -15.78
CA LEU A 20 -51.31 -27.28 -14.62
C LEU A 20 -50.22 -26.31 -15.11
N PHE A 21 -50.51 -25.02 -15.17
CA PHE A 21 -49.50 -24.00 -15.29
C PHE A 21 -48.81 -23.85 -13.93
N ALA A 22 -47.64 -24.50 -13.74
CA ALA A 22 -46.73 -24.15 -12.64
C ALA A 22 -46.09 -22.81 -12.98
N ALA A 23 -46.56 -21.74 -12.36
CA ALA A 23 -45.87 -20.46 -12.38
C ALA A 23 -44.58 -20.64 -11.58
N VAL A 24 -43.45 -20.77 -12.29
CA VAL A 24 -42.12 -20.62 -11.69
C VAL A 24 -41.95 -19.13 -11.34
N ILE A 25 -42.20 -18.79 -10.10
CA ILE A 25 -41.79 -17.49 -9.56
C ILE A 25 -40.27 -17.60 -9.38
N THR A 26 -39.53 -17.15 -10.39
CA THR A 26 -38.12 -16.79 -10.19
C THR A 26 -38.09 -15.59 -9.27
N ALA A 27 -37.84 -15.82 -7.99
CA ALA A 27 -37.45 -14.77 -7.10
C ALA A 27 -36.10 -14.25 -7.60
N ASN A 28 -36.14 -13.17 -8.40
CA ASN A 28 -34.97 -12.31 -8.55
C ASN A 28 -34.68 -11.77 -7.13
N ALA A 29 -33.69 -12.36 -6.47
CA ALA A 29 -33.03 -11.69 -5.37
C ALA A 29 -32.38 -10.45 -5.99
N ALA A 30 -33.12 -9.35 -6.02
CA ALA A 30 -32.52 -8.04 -6.20
C ALA A 30 -31.51 -7.92 -5.07
N SER A 31 -30.23 -7.95 -5.42
CA SER A 31 -29.14 -7.48 -4.57
C SER A 31 -29.55 -6.06 -4.18
N THR A 32 -30.09 -5.88 -2.99
CA THR A 32 -30.21 -4.55 -2.40
C THR A 32 -28.77 -4.09 -2.12
N SER A 33 -28.17 -3.39 -3.09
CA SER A 33 -27.07 -2.51 -2.82
C SER A 33 -27.59 -1.51 -1.80
N THR A 34 -27.32 -1.77 -0.54
CA THR A 34 -27.53 -0.77 0.51
C THR A 34 -26.50 0.32 0.23
N ALA A 35 -26.98 1.52 -0.16
CA ALA A 35 -26.09 2.66 -0.35
C ALA A 35 -25.28 2.90 0.93
N GLY A 36 -24.01 3.27 0.78
CA GLY A 36 -23.15 3.60 1.91
C GLY A 36 -23.75 4.72 2.77
N THR A 37 -23.32 4.81 4.01
CA THR A 37 -23.73 5.91 4.92
C THR A 37 -23.10 7.22 4.44
N PRO A 38 -23.87 8.18 3.93
CA PRO A 38 -23.35 9.49 3.53
C PRO A 38 -22.83 10.26 4.75
N VAL A 39 -21.68 10.91 4.59
CA VAL A 39 -21.07 11.73 5.65
C VAL A 39 -20.86 13.15 5.14
N PRO A 40 -21.66 14.12 5.57
CA PRO A 40 -21.49 15.53 5.25
C PRO A 40 -20.14 16.07 5.76
N PHE A 41 -19.52 16.97 4.99
CA PHE A 41 -18.31 17.67 5.40
C PHE A 41 -18.67 18.79 6.38
N THR A 42 -18.64 18.46 7.65
CA THR A 42 -18.90 19.40 8.77
C THR A 42 -17.88 19.16 9.87
N GLU A 43 -17.59 20.17 10.66
CA GLU A 43 -16.68 20.03 11.81
C GLU A 43 -17.24 19.09 12.90
N SER A 44 -18.54 18.79 12.89
CA SER A 44 -19.10 17.76 13.77
C SER A 44 -18.68 16.35 13.38
N ASN A 45 -18.57 16.07 12.09
CA ASN A 45 -18.22 14.75 11.55
C ASN A 45 -16.71 14.56 11.38
N TRP A 46 -15.97 15.65 11.08
CA TRP A 46 -14.58 15.59 10.74
C TRP A 46 -13.70 16.38 11.71
N LEU A 47 -12.58 15.81 12.09
CA LEU A 47 -11.46 16.55 12.65
C LEU A 47 -10.62 17.07 11.48
N ILE A 48 -10.55 18.39 11.35
CA ILE A 48 -9.85 19.06 10.25
C ILE A 48 -8.52 19.58 10.77
N THR A 49 -7.44 19.13 10.17
CA THR A 49 -6.07 19.59 10.49
C THR A 49 -5.42 20.11 9.23
N VAL A 50 -4.89 21.31 9.27
CA VAL A 50 -4.15 21.95 8.16
C VAL A 50 -2.81 22.45 8.64
N ALA A 51 -1.83 22.55 7.74
CA ALA A 51 -0.53 23.13 8.06
C ALA A 51 -0.65 24.60 8.44
N GLU A 52 0.17 25.05 9.41
CA GLU A 52 0.11 26.41 9.95
C GLU A 52 0.41 27.49 8.91
N ASP A 53 1.41 27.26 8.05
CA ASP A 53 1.92 28.30 7.14
C ASP A 53 1.09 28.40 5.84
N ASP A 54 0.69 27.24 5.25
CA ASP A 54 0.12 27.17 3.89
C ASP A 54 -1.05 26.19 3.78
N GLY A 55 -1.58 25.74 4.91
CA GLY A 55 -2.77 24.89 4.97
C GLY A 55 -4.06 25.69 4.77
N GLU A 56 -5.02 25.08 4.11
CA GLU A 56 -6.32 25.71 3.83
C GLU A 56 -7.44 24.67 3.80
N TYR A 57 -8.59 25.03 4.35
CA TYR A 57 -9.86 24.34 4.08
C TYR A 57 -11.01 25.32 3.93
N ARG A 58 -12.00 24.96 3.11
CA ARG A 58 -13.26 25.69 2.98
C ARG A 58 -14.37 24.70 2.67
N ILE A 59 -15.48 24.83 3.35
CA ILE A 59 -16.72 24.10 3.03
C ILE A 59 -17.56 25.03 2.17
N GLU A 60 -17.80 24.66 0.93
CA GLU A 60 -18.49 25.49 -0.05
C GLU A 60 -19.16 24.65 -1.15
N SER A 61 -19.99 25.27 -1.97
CA SER A 61 -20.55 24.60 -3.15
C SER A 61 -19.59 24.72 -4.33
N MET A 62 -19.19 23.56 -4.89
CA MET A 62 -18.36 23.49 -6.08
C MET A 62 -19.06 22.72 -7.19
N GLN A 63 -19.34 23.38 -8.32
CA GLN A 63 -20.03 22.80 -9.48
C GLN A 63 -21.35 22.09 -9.11
N GLY A 64 -22.11 22.67 -8.17
CA GLY A 64 -23.42 22.17 -7.74
C GLY A 64 -23.38 21.07 -6.67
N GLN A 65 -22.21 20.71 -6.17
CA GLN A 65 -22.04 19.77 -5.05
C GLN A 65 -21.61 20.51 -3.78
N GLU A 66 -22.12 20.10 -2.62
CA GLU A 66 -21.55 20.51 -1.33
C GLU A 66 -20.19 19.79 -1.15
N ALA A 67 -19.14 20.56 -0.95
CA ALA A 67 -17.79 20.05 -0.98
C ALA A 67 -16.90 20.72 0.06
N ILE A 68 -15.79 20.07 0.37
CA ILE A 68 -14.70 20.68 1.10
C ILE A 68 -13.47 20.85 0.20
N LEU A 69 -12.93 22.06 0.10
CA LEU A 69 -11.59 22.31 -0.41
C LEU A 69 -10.60 22.04 0.72
N LEU A 70 -9.55 21.31 0.40
CA LEU A 70 -8.46 21.02 1.32
C LEU A 70 -7.12 21.21 0.61
N ARG A 71 -6.16 21.88 1.27
CA ARG A 71 -4.76 22.02 0.85
C ARG A 71 -3.85 21.89 2.07
N ASN A 72 -2.77 21.13 1.91
CA ASN A 72 -1.81 20.83 2.97
C ASN A 72 -2.49 20.50 4.30
N GLY A 73 -3.35 19.48 4.24
CA GLY A 73 -4.18 19.10 5.38
C GLY A 73 -4.72 17.68 5.31
N ARG A 74 -5.39 17.33 6.38
CA ARG A 74 -6.02 16.03 6.60
C ARG A 74 -7.36 16.21 7.28
N LEU A 75 -8.31 15.38 6.88
CA LEU A 75 -9.63 15.22 7.49
C LEU A 75 -9.69 13.83 8.10
N ASP A 76 -9.86 13.71 9.39
CA ASP A 76 -10.08 12.43 10.06
C ASP A 76 -11.56 12.30 10.43
N LEU A 77 -12.24 11.25 9.96
CA LEU A 77 -13.63 10.99 10.27
C LEU A 77 -13.76 10.58 11.74
N LYS A 78 -14.61 11.28 12.47
CA LYS A 78 -14.85 11.04 13.90
C LYS A 78 -15.73 9.81 14.10
N GLU A 79 -15.52 9.10 15.21
CA GLU A 79 -16.38 8.02 15.68
C GLU A 79 -16.63 6.91 14.63
N VAL A 80 -15.58 6.57 13.86
CA VAL A 80 -15.62 5.51 12.85
C VAL A 80 -14.62 4.40 13.19
N GLU A 81 -15.06 3.17 12.98
CA GLU A 81 -14.20 1.99 12.96
C GLU A 81 -14.49 1.23 11.67
N PHE A 82 -13.49 1.19 10.77
CA PHE A 82 -13.58 0.58 9.45
C PHE A 82 -12.47 -0.47 9.28
N GLY A 83 -12.86 -1.70 8.98
CA GLY A 83 -11.94 -2.79 8.68
C GLY A 83 -12.02 -3.20 7.20
N THR A 84 -13.20 -3.64 6.78
CA THR A 84 -13.52 -4.10 5.42
C THR A 84 -14.82 -3.48 4.94
N GLY A 85 -14.98 -3.31 3.64
CA GLY A 85 -16.17 -2.71 3.05
C GLY A 85 -15.86 -1.81 1.86
N ILE A 86 -16.73 -0.83 1.63
CA ILE A 86 -16.67 0.08 0.50
C ILE A 86 -16.53 1.51 1.02
N ILE A 87 -15.66 2.29 0.41
CA ILE A 87 -15.49 3.73 0.63
C ILE A 87 -15.68 4.41 -0.72
N GLU A 88 -16.51 5.45 -0.78
CA GLU A 88 -16.79 6.19 -2.01
C GLU A 88 -16.73 7.69 -1.74
N PHE A 89 -16.19 8.44 -2.67
CA PHE A 89 -16.18 9.90 -2.64
C PHE A 89 -15.93 10.47 -4.03
N ASP A 90 -16.29 11.71 -4.23
CA ASP A 90 -15.93 12.46 -5.42
C ASP A 90 -14.73 13.36 -5.11
N MET A 91 -13.80 13.45 -6.05
CA MET A 91 -12.60 14.27 -5.98
C MET A 91 -12.49 15.19 -7.20
N LEU A 92 -12.09 16.45 -7.01
CA LEU A 92 -11.79 17.37 -8.09
C LEU A 92 -10.41 17.98 -7.90
N ILE A 93 -9.57 17.85 -8.92
CA ILE A 93 -8.18 18.32 -8.93
C ILE A 93 -8.16 19.81 -9.32
N GLN A 94 -7.59 20.66 -8.45
CA GLN A 94 -7.44 22.09 -8.70
C GLN A 94 -6.08 22.45 -9.30
N GLY A 95 -5.00 21.83 -8.84
CA GLY A 95 -3.65 22.18 -9.24
C GLY A 95 -2.95 21.06 -10.00
N GLU A 96 -1.90 21.42 -10.77
CA GLU A 96 -1.16 20.45 -11.57
C GLU A 96 -0.29 19.51 -10.73
N ARG A 97 0.31 19.99 -9.64
CA ARG A 97 1.21 19.20 -8.80
C ARG A 97 0.68 19.09 -7.38
N GLY A 98 0.43 17.87 -6.95
CA GLY A 98 -0.03 17.59 -5.61
C GLY A 98 -0.29 16.12 -5.38
N PHE A 99 -0.78 15.80 -4.19
CA PHE A 99 -1.17 14.47 -3.76
C PHE A 99 -2.49 14.59 -3.02
N GLY A 100 -3.48 13.81 -3.41
CA GLY A 100 -4.78 13.79 -2.73
C GLY A 100 -5.30 12.37 -2.67
N GLY A 101 -5.89 11.98 -1.53
CA GLY A 101 -6.30 10.59 -1.38
C GLY A 101 -7.04 10.26 -0.10
N ILE A 102 -7.15 8.98 0.14
CA ILE A 102 -7.89 8.34 1.22
C ILE A 102 -6.97 7.46 2.05
N GLY A 103 -7.07 7.56 3.37
CA GLY A 103 -6.50 6.62 4.32
C GLY A 103 -7.60 5.81 5.00
N TRP A 104 -7.35 4.52 5.21
CA TRP A 104 -8.25 3.64 5.95
C TRP A 104 -7.49 2.79 6.96
N ARG A 105 -8.21 2.17 7.89
CA ARG A 105 -7.62 1.47 9.05
C ARG A 105 -6.64 2.38 9.81
N VAL A 106 -6.99 3.65 9.94
CA VAL A 106 -6.14 4.63 10.65
C VAL A 106 -6.07 4.24 12.12
N GLN A 107 -4.86 3.88 12.57
CA GLN A 107 -4.61 3.44 13.93
C GLN A 107 -4.61 4.63 14.91
N PRO A 108 -4.84 4.40 16.21
CA PRO A 108 -4.78 5.45 17.21
C PRO A 108 -3.50 6.30 17.12
N GLY A 109 -3.64 7.61 17.17
CA GLY A 109 -2.53 8.56 16.97
C GLY A 109 -2.36 9.01 15.52
N GLY A 110 -3.02 8.36 14.54
CA GLY A 110 -3.05 8.83 13.15
C GLY A 110 -1.77 8.61 12.34
N HIS A 111 -0.77 7.89 12.89
CA HIS A 111 0.54 7.74 12.28
C HIS A 111 0.75 6.41 11.55
N SER A 112 -0.22 5.49 11.61
CA SER A 112 -0.14 4.19 10.93
C SER A 112 -1.48 3.87 10.30
N TYR A 113 -1.50 3.63 8.97
CA TYR A 113 -2.71 3.41 8.17
C TYR A 113 -2.37 2.91 6.78
N GLU A 114 -3.35 2.38 6.07
CA GLU A 114 -3.29 2.14 4.62
C GLU A 114 -3.65 3.43 3.89
N GLU A 115 -2.98 3.72 2.77
CA GLU A 115 -3.21 4.93 1.99
C GLU A 115 -3.26 4.64 0.48
N PHE A 116 -4.22 5.27 -0.19
CA PHE A 116 -4.23 5.42 -1.64
C PHE A 116 -4.35 6.89 -1.99
N TYR A 117 -3.46 7.37 -2.88
CA TYR A 117 -3.49 8.75 -3.34
C TYR A 117 -3.17 8.87 -4.83
N ILE A 118 -3.63 9.96 -5.44
CA ILE A 118 -3.34 10.29 -6.83
C ILE A 118 -2.22 11.31 -6.93
N ARG A 119 -1.50 11.27 -8.07
CA ARG A 119 -0.45 12.21 -8.45
C ARG A 119 -0.83 12.94 -9.74
N PRO A 120 -1.53 14.09 -9.68
CA PRO A 120 -1.95 14.82 -10.89
C PRO A 120 -0.82 15.10 -11.87
N HIS A 121 0.36 15.46 -11.38
CA HIS A 121 1.56 15.73 -12.20
C HIS A 121 2.14 14.49 -12.90
N MET A 122 1.67 13.30 -12.55
CA MET A 122 2.05 12.03 -13.19
C MET A 122 0.92 11.45 -14.05
N SER A 123 -0.09 12.27 -14.37
CA SER A 123 -1.22 11.85 -15.20
C SER A 123 -0.77 11.15 -16.48
N GLY A 124 -1.28 9.94 -16.73
CA GLY A 124 -0.94 9.08 -17.86
C GLY A 124 0.34 8.24 -17.68
N ASN A 125 1.11 8.43 -16.62
CA ASN A 125 2.31 7.64 -16.32
C ASN A 125 1.97 6.42 -15.43
N PRO A 126 2.81 5.37 -15.40
CA PRO A 126 2.59 4.19 -14.58
C PRO A 126 2.44 4.47 -13.08
N ASP A 127 3.00 5.56 -12.59
CA ASP A 127 2.94 6.03 -11.21
C ASP A 127 1.97 7.20 -10.99
N ALA A 128 0.91 7.29 -11.80
CA ALA A 128 -0.13 8.33 -11.68
C ALA A 128 -0.84 8.32 -10.32
N ASN A 129 -0.83 7.21 -9.63
CA ASN A 129 -1.36 7.02 -8.29
C ASN A 129 -0.45 6.11 -7.48
N GLN A 130 -0.79 5.89 -6.22
CA GLN A 130 -0.01 5.05 -5.33
C GLN A 130 -0.87 4.48 -4.22
N TYR A 131 -0.78 3.16 -4.00
CA TYR A 131 -1.05 2.56 -2.71
C TYR A 131 0.26 2.44 -1.92
N THR A 132 0.21 2.75 -0.63
CA THR A 132 1.32 2.51 0.30
C THR A 132 0.79 2.41 1.74
N PRO A 133 1.29 1.48 2.56
CA PRO A 133 1.07 1.59 4.00
C PRO A 133 1.93 2.72 4.56
N VAL A 134 1.41 3.37 5.57
CA VAL A 134 2.15 4.35 6.38
C VAL A 134 2.41 3.73 7.74
N PHE A 135 3.67 3.68 8.15
CA PHE A 135 4.08 3.20 9.46
C PHE A 135 4.77 4.32 10.23
N ASN A 136 4.28 4.61 11.43
CA ASN A 136 4.89 5.59 12.32
C ASN A 136 5.13 6.96 11.64
N GLY A 137 4.23 7.36 10.72
CA GLY A 137 4.30 8.61 9.96
C GLY A 137 5.20 8.56 8.72
N VAL A 138 5.80 7.42 8.40
CA VAL A 138 6.64 7.23 7.21
C VAL A 138 5.81 6.57 6.11
N SER A 139 5.53 7.30 5.03
CA SER A 139 4.93 6.77 3.79
C SER A 139 6.01 6.11 2.94
N GLY A 140 5.84 4.83 2.64
CA GLY A 140 6.88 3.96 2.07
C GLY A 140 6.85 3.83 0.55
N TRP A 141 6.45 4.85 -0.23
CA TRP A 141 6.22 4.71 -1.68
C TRP A 141 7.45 4.20 -2.48
N GLN A 142 8.67 4.40 -1.99
CA GLN A 142 9.87 3.85 -2.62
C GLN A 142 10.06 2.34 -2.40
N LEU A 143 9.33 1.77 -1.44
CA LEU A 143 9.32 0.34 -1.14
C LEU A 143 8.20 -0.38 -1.91
N TYR A 144 7.10 0.35 -2.20
CA TYR A 144 5.90 -0.17 -2.83
C TYR A 144 5.73 0.47 -4.21
N PHE A 145 6.33 -0.11 -5.25
CA PHE A 145 6.32 0.43 -6.61
C PHE A 145 5.96 -0.65 -7.64
N GLY A 146 5.51 -0.20 -8.81
CA GLY A 146 5.09 -1.08 -9.89
C GLY A 146 3.60 -1.42 -9.88
N PRO A 147 3.14 -2.35 -10.74
CA PRO A 147 1.72 -2.57 -11.04
C PRO A 147 0.88 -3.12 -9.88
N HIS A 148 1.51 -3.66 -8.84
CA HIS A 148 0.82 -4.06 -7.60
C HIS A 148 0.38 -2.88 -6.72
N TYR A 149 0.91 -1.69 -6.98
CA TYR A 149 0.78 -0.53 -6.08
C TYR A 149 0.38 0.74 -6.80
N SER A 150 0.44 0.77 -8.13
CA SER A 150 0.11 1.93 -8.96
C SER A 150 -0.31 1.52 -10.37
N THR A 151 -1.03 2.39 -11.06
CA THR A 151 -1.53 2.14 -12.42
C THR A 151 -1.57 3.43 -13.24
N PRO A 152 -1.38 3.37 -14.57
CA PRO A 152 -1.50 4.55 -15.41
C PRO A 152 -2.96 5.00 -15.52
N ILE A 153 -3.24 6.25 -15.12
CA ILE A 153 -4.55 6.90 -15.27
C ILE A 153 -4.34 8.31 -15.80
N THR A 154 -5.14 8.70 -16.79
CA THR A 154 -5.20 10.09 -17.26
C THR A 154 -6.32 10.82 -16.51
N TYR A 155 -5.93 11.84 -15.72
CA TYR A 155 -6.87 12.65 -14.95
C TYR A 155 -7.44 13.80 -15.77
N THR A 156 -8.68 14.16 -15.46
CA THR A 156 -9.33 15.35 -16.03
C THR A 156 -9.38 16.44 -14.97
N PHE A 157 -8.57 17.47 -15.15
CA PHE A 157 -8.49 18.59 -14.21
C PHE A 157 -9.77 19.44 -14.24
N GLY A 158 -10.14 19.99 -13.09
CA GLY A 158 -11.30 20.86 -12.94
C GLY A 158 -12.65 20.18 -13.11
N LYS A 159 -12.68 18.84 -13.12
CA LYS A 159 -13.91 18.05 -13.17
C LYS A 159 -13.96 17.04 -12.02
N TRP A 160 -15.14 16.72 -11.56
CA TRP A 160 -15.36 15.68 -10.59
C TRP A 160 -14.97 14.31 -11.13
N MET A 161 -14.28 13.55 -10.31
CA MET A 161 -13.94 12.14 -10.50
C MET A 161 -14.52 11.36 -9.34
N HIS A 162 -15.26 10.30 -9.65
CA HIS A 162 -15.74 9.37 -8.64
C HIS A 162 -14.63 8.36 -8.29
N VAL A 163 -14.33 8.24 -7.02
CA VAL A 163 -13.35 7.28 -6.47
C VAL A 163 -14.09 6.31 -5.56
N LYS A 164 -13.89 5.02 -5.80
CA LYS A 164 -14.37 3.95 -4.94
C LYS A 164 -13.21 3.05 -4.55
N VAL A 165 -13.13 2.70 -3.28
CA VAL A 165 -12.18 1.72 -2.73
C VAL A 165 -12.96 0.60 -2.09
N VAL A 166 -12.72 -0.64 -2.52
CA VAL A 166 -13.27 -1.85 -1.92
C VAL A 166 -12.16 -2.54 -1.14
N VAL A 167 -12.32 -2.68 0.17
CA VAL A 167 -11.31 -3.24 1.07
C VAL A 167 -11.80 -4.59 1.59
N ALA A 168 -11.05 -5.66 1.30
CA ALA A 168 -11.38 -7.05 1.68
C ALA A 168 -10.17 -7.73 2.33
N ASP A 169 -10.20 -7.90 3.65
CA ASP A 169 -9.12 -8.52 4.45
C ASP A 169 -7.73 -7.92 4.12
N GLU A 170 -6.90 -8.68 3.40
CA GLU A 170 -5.54 -8.31 2.99
C GLU A 170 -5.48 -7.71 1.58
N GLN A 171 -6.62 -7.42 0.94
CA GLN A 171 -6.69 -6.97 -0.45
C GLN A 171 -7.58 -5.74 -0.59
N ALA A 172 -7.34 -4.96 -1.65
CA ALA A 172 -8.24 -3.87 -2.00
C ALA A 172 -8.30 -3.64 -3.51
N GLU A 173 -9.38 -3.03 -3.95
CA GLU A 173 -9.56 -2.54 -5.31
C GLU A 173 -9.86 -1.06 -5.32
N VAL A 174 -9.29 -0.37 -6.29
CA VAL A 174 -9.56 1.05 -6.52
C VAL A 174 -10.24 1.23 -7.87
N TYR A 175 -11.28 2.05 -7.87
CA TYR A 175 -12.05 2.43 -9.05
C TYR A 175 -12.00 3.95 -9.20
N ILE A 176 -11.75 4.45 -10.41
CA ILE A 176 -11.77 5.88 -10.72
C ILE A 176 -12.56 6.09 -11.99
N ASN A 177 -13.75 6.69 -11.90
CA ASN A 177 -14.68 6.87 -13.02
C ASN A 177 -14.93 5.59 -13.83
N SER A 178 -14.94 4.43 -13.22
CA SER A 178 -14.98 3.13 -13.89
C SER A 178 -15.82 2.13 -13.08
N ASP A 179 -16.55 1.27 -13.77
CA ASP A 179 -17.24 0.11 -13.16
C ASP A 179 -16.28 -1.08 -12.94
N ASN A 180 -15.09 -1.05 -13.55
CA ASN A 180 -14.04 -2.03 -13.34
C ASN A 180 -12.92 -1.44 -12.49
N PRO A 181 -12.27 -2.25 -11.63
CA PRO A 181 -11.15 -1.77 -10.85
C PRO A 181 -10.01 -1.33 -11.77
N VAL A 182 -9.42 -0.18 -11.48
CA VAL A 182 -8.24 0.34 -12.19
C VAL A 182 -6.95 -0.12 -11.54
N LEU A 183 -7.00 -0.46 -10.24
CA LEU A 183 -5.88 -1.04 -9.50
C LEU A 183 -6.42 -2.15 -8.60
N PHE A 184 -5.75 -3.31 -8.62
CA PHE A 184 -5.94 -4.40 -7.68
C PHE A 184 -4.71 -4.47 -6.76
N ILE A 185 -4.91 -4.23 -5.48
CA ILE A 185 -3.88 -4.33 -4.44
C ILE A 185 -4.02 -5.73 -3.83
N ASP A 186 -3.09 -6.62 -4.16
CA ASP A 186 -3.12 -8.03 -3.74
C ASP A 186 -2.55 -8.25 -2.33
N ASP A 187 -1.98 -7.20 -1.73
CA ASP A 187 -1.35 -7.24 -0.42
C ASP A 187 -1.42 -5.87 0.26
N LEU A 188 -2.34 -5.74 1.22
CA LEU A 188 -2.38 -4.60 2.12
C LEU A 188 -1.29 -4.78 3.18
N ALA A 189 -0.11 -4.27 2.86
CA ALA A 189 1.11 -4.53 3.61
C ALA A 189 1.12 -3.90 5.02
N GLY A 190 0.11 -3.12 5.40
CA GLY A 190 -0.01 -2.54 6.74
C GLY A 190 -0.27 -3.57 7.82
N ASP A 191 -0.99 -4.64 7.52
CA ASP A 191 -1.48 -5.62 8.51
C ASP A 191 -2.28 -4.96 9.66
N PHE A 192 -2.93 -3.83 9.38
CA PHE A 192 -3.65 -3.07 10.41
C PHE A 192 -5.04 -3.66 10.64
N GLY A 193 -5.42 -3.71 11.92
CA GLY A 193 -6.80 -3.97 12.32
C GLY A 193 -7.75 -2.84 11.91
N PRO A 194 -9.07 -2.99 12.19
CA PRO A 194 -10.02 -1.91 11.99
C PRO A 194 -9.57 -0.60 12.64
N GLY A 195 -9.89 0.53 12.01
CA GLY A 195 -9.48 1.86 12.47
C GLY A 195 -10.24 2.98 11.78
N GLY A 196 -9.70 4.19 11.83
CA GLY A 196 -10.32 5.38 11.26
C GLY A 196 -10.31 5.44 9.74
N LEU A 197 -11.01 6.45 9.21
CA LEU A 197 -10.98 6.88 7.81
C LEU A 197 -10.48 8.31 7.73
N SER A 198 -9.66 8.64 6.71
CA SER A 198 -9.15 9.98 6.54
C SER A 198 -9.01 10.37 5.07
N LEU A 199 -9.24 11.65 4.75
CA LEU A 199 -8.88 12.24 3.46
C LEU A 199 -7.68 13.16 3.63
N SER A 200 -6.82 13.24 2.63
CA SER A 200 -5.64 14.11 2.67
C SER A 200 -5.42 14.85 1.36
N ALA A 201 -4.82 16.03 1.45
CA ALA A 201 -4.36 16.81 0.32
C ALA A 201 -3.04 17.50 0.66
N ASN A 202 -2.05 17.37 -0.23
CA ASN A 202 -0.72 17.92 -0.05
C ASN A 202 -0.24 18.66 -1.31
N MET A 203 0.49 19.75 -1.14
CA MET A 203 1.05 20.65 -2.15
C MET A 203 -0.02 21.48 -2.88
N SER A 204 -1.03 20.89 -3.51
CA SER A 204 -2.11 21.63 -4.16
C SER A 204 -3.45 21.34 -3.48
N ALA A 205 -4.44 22.18 -3.79
CA ALA A 205 -5.79 22.02 -3.29
C ALA A 205 -6.56 20.95 -4.09
N PHE A 206 -7.36 20.17 -3.36
CA PHE A 206 -8.34 19.23 -3.89
C PHE A 206 -9.71 19.56 -3.29
N TYR A 207 -10.76 19.37 -4.07
CA TYR A 207 -12.11 19.29 -3.51
C TYR A 207 -12.48 17.84 -3.30
N PHE A 208 -13.19 17.59 -2.20
CA PHE A 208 -13.84 16.31 -1.89
C PHE A 208 -15.35 16.55 -1.71
N ALA A 209 -16.17 15.66 -2.25
CA ALA A 209 -17.62 15.68 -2.14
C ALA A 209 -18.18 14.27 -2.01
N ASN A 210 -19.44 14.14 -1.62
CA ASN A 210 -20.22 12.90 -1.61
C ASN A 210 -19.53 11.72 -0.89
N PHE A 211 -18.82 12.01 0.19
CA PHE A 211 -18.14 10.95 0.96
C PHE A 211 -19.18 10.03 1.60
N SER A 212 -18.98 8.74 1.41
CA SER A 212 -19.76 7.68 2.07
C SER A 212 -18.88 6.46 2.33
N TYR A 213 -19.28 5.66 3.30
CA TYR A 213 -18.65 4.36 3.57
C TYR A 213 -19.69 3.32 3.96
N GLN A 214 -19.40 2.07 3.67
CA GLN A 214 -20.23 0.92 3.98
C GLN A 214 -19.38 -0.23 4.50
N PRO A 215 -19.33 -0.46 5.82
CA PRO A 215 -18.70 -1.65 6.37
C PRO A 215 -19.40 -2.91 5.84
N GLN A 216 -18.60 -3.87 5.39
CA GLN A 216 -19.05 -5.18 4.93
C GLN A 216 -18.05 -6.23 5.41
N GLU A 217 -18.52 -7.32 5.98
CA GLU A 217 -17.65 -8.38 6.49
C GLU A 217 -16.85 -9.06 5.36
N LYS A 218 -17.48 -9.26 4.21
CA LYS A 218 -16.89 -9.94 3.04
C LYS A 218 -17.30 -9.24 1.75
N PRO A 219 -16.72 -8.10 1.43
CA PRO A 219 -16.97 -7.45 0.14
C PRO A 219 -16.40 -8.30 -0.99
N THR A 220 -17.08 -8.27 -2.15
CA THR A 220 -16.64 -9.02 -3.33
C THR A 220 -15.69 -8.17 -4.14
N LEU A 221 -14.50 -8.70 -4.42
CA LEU A 221 -13.55 -8.14 -5.36
C LEU A 221 -13.83 -8.66 -6.78
N GLN A 222 -13.56 -7.86 -7.80
CA GLN A 222 -13.86 -8.16 -9.21
C GLN A 222 -12.60 -8.34 -10.06
N GLY A 223 -11.50 -7.73 -9.65
CA GLY A 223 -10.23 -7.76 -10.37
C GLY A 223 -9.45 -9.05 -10.18
N THR A 224 -8.33 -9.12 -10.87
CA THR A 224 -7.37 -10.21 -10.75
C THR A 224 -6.03 -9.59 -10.37
N PRO A 225 -5.32 -10.13 -9.38
CA PRO A 225 -4.01 -9.64 -9.01
C PRO A 225 -3.01 -9.82 -10.16
N GLU A 226 -2.09 -8.88 -10.29
CA GLU A 226 -0.91 -9.04 -11.13
C GLU A 226 -0.02 -10.18 -10.63
N GLU A 227 0.68 -10.85 -11.52
CA GLU A 227 1.63 -11.90 -11.15
C GLU A 227 2.90 -11.27 -10.53
N ARG A 228 3.22 -11.67 -9.31
CA ARG A 228 4.45 -11.19 -8.64
C ARG A 228 5.68 -11.90 -9.18
N ALA A 229 6.74 -11.14 -9.40
CA ALA A 229 8.05 -11.71 -9.71
C ALA A 229 8.55 -12.60 -8.55
N GLU A 230 9.22 -13.70 -8.88
CA GLU A 230 9.85 -14.55 -7.87
C GLU A 230 10.93 -13.78 -7.10
N LEU A 231 10.92 -13.92 -5.78
CA LEU A 231 11.95 -13.35 -4.94
C LEU A 231 13.30 -14.07 -5.16
N PRO A 232 14.44 -13.38 -4.95
CA PRO A 232 15.77 -14.00 -5.00
C PRO A 232 15.85 -15.19 -4.05
N LYS A 233 16.40 -16.32 -4.52
CA LYS A 233 16.45 -17.60 -3.78
C LYS A 233 17.12 -17.53 -2.41
N ASN A 234 18.14 -16.69 -2.27
CA ASN A 234 18.94 -16.56 -1.06
C ASN A 234 18.72 -15.22 -0.37
N LEU A 235 17.47 -14.76 -0.40
CA LEU A 235 17.05 -13.53 0.26
C LEU A 235 17.25 -13.64 1.78
N VAL A 236 17.79 -12.60 2.37
CA VAL A 236 17.81 -12.44 3.83
C VAL A 236 16.39 -12.13 4.30
N SER A 237 15.74 -13.08 4.95
CA SER A 237 14.32 -13.03 5.31
C SER A 237 14.03 -12.32 6.62
N ARG A 238 15.06 -12.04 7.44
CA ARG A 238 14.89 -11.43 8.77
C ARG A 238 16.11 -10.60 9.16
N TYR A 239 15.82 -9.51 9.88
CA TYR A 239 16.80 -8.60 10.45
C TYR A 239 16.50 -8.37 11.93
N ALA A 240 17.55 -8.04 12.74
CA ALA A 240 17.38 -7.41 14.02
C ALA A 240 17.57 -5.89 13.83
N VAL A 241 16.55 -5.10 14.14
CA VAL A 241 16.52 -3.65 13.90
C VAL A 241 16.61 -2.90 15.21
N SER A 242 17.49 -1.92 15.32
CA SER A 242 17.67 -1.09 16.51
C SER A 242 16.60 0.00 16.60
N SER A 243 16.49 0.65 17.76
CA SER A 243 15.86 1.97 17.83
C SER A 243 16.65 2.99 17.00
N ALA A 244 15.98 4.12 16.63
CA ALA A 244 16.58 5.15 15.78
C ALA A 244 17.63 5.97 16.54
N VAL A 245 18.69 6.36 15.82
CA VAL A 245 19.78 7.24 16.26
C VAL A 245 19.96 8.38 15.26
N PRO A 246 20.65 9.48 15.63
CA PRO A 246 21.03 10.50 14.66
C PRO A 246 21.97 9.96 13.58
N GLU A 247 21.75 10.35 12.33
CA GLU A 247 22.63 9.97 11.21
C GLU A 247 24.10 10.35 11.43
N SER A 248 24.34 11.44 12.16
CA SER A 248 25.70 11.91 12.52
C SER A 248 26.52 10.85 13.28
N VAL A 249 25.88 9.86 13.89
CA VAL A 249 26.56 8.72 14.55
C VAL A 249 27.34 7.90 13.55
N VAL A 250 26.86 7.80 12.30
CA VAL A 250 27.44 6.91 11.28
C VAL A 250 27.92 7.63 10.03
N ALA A 251 27.53 8.88 9.78
CA ALA A 251 27.74 9.57 8.50
C ALA A 251 29.19 9.52 8.00
N GLU A 252 30.16 9.68 8.88
CA GLU A 252 31.60 9.65 8.56
C GLU A 252 32.37 8.52 9.27
N ALA A 253 31.64 7.60 9.94
CA ALA A 253 32.27 6.54 10.73
C ALA A 253 33.03 5.54 9.84
N LEU A 254 34.32 5.38 10.09
CA LEU A 254 35.18 4.35 9.46
C LEU A 254 35.17 3.04 10.25
N THR A 255 34.72 3.10 11.49
CA THR A 255 34.52 1.95 12.38
C THR A 255 33.11 1.94 12.94
N LEU A 256 32.60 0.75 13.27
CA LEU A 256 31.31 0.60 13.92
C LEU A 256 31.32 1.37 15.26
N PRO A 257 30.41 2.34 15.47
CA PRO A 257 30.33 3.08 16.74
C PRO A 257 29.66 2.21 17.81
N SER A 258 30.37 1.18 18.28
CA SER A 258 29.85 0.17 19.19
C SER A 258 29.39 0.72 20.54
N ASP A 259 29.96 1.83 20.98
CA ASP A 259 29.57 2.58 22.19
C ASP A 259 28.24 3.36 22.04
N LYS A 260 27.74 3.49 20.80
CA LYS A 260 26.51 4.20 20.46
C LYS A 260 25.43 3.28 19.87
N LEU A 261 25.70 1.97 19.79
CA LEU A 261 24.70 1.01 19.36
C LEU A 261 23.56 0.98 20.39
N PRO A 262 22.29 1.10 19.94
CA PRO A 262 21.15 0.93 20.85
C PRO A 262 21.12 -0.46 21.50
N GLU A 263 20.64 -0.51 22.74
CA GLU A 263 20.51 -1.78 23.48
C GLU A 263 19.31 -2.61 23.00
N ASN A 264 18.23 -1.93 22.54
CA ASN A 264 16.99 -2.55 22.12
C ASN A 264 17.01 -2.94 20.64
N TRP A 265 16.70 -4.19 20.36
CA TRP A 265 16.64 -4.76 19.01
C TRP A 265 15.29 -5.47 18.80
N MET A 266 14.61 -5.10 17.71
CA MET A 266 13.33 -5.70 17.32
C MET A 266 13.53 -6.63 16.11
N PRO A 267 12.97 -7.85 16.13
CA PRO A 267 12.98 -8.70 14.96
C PRO A 267 12.08 -8.12 13.87
N LEU A 268 12.54 -8.09 12.62
CA LEU A 268 11.79 -7.64 11.46
C LEU A 268 11.96 -8.64 10.33
N GLY A 269 10.83 -9.17 9.82
CA GLY A 269 10.78 -9.98 8.60
C GLY A 269 10.70 -9.11 7.35
N VAL A 270 11.00 -9.70 6.19
CA VAL A 270 10.71 -9.08 4.89
C VAL A 270 9.24 -9.26 4.54
N GLU A 271 8.73 -8.35 3.76
CA GLU A 271 7.37 -8.39 3.20
C GLU A 271 7.32 -9.24 1.92
N LYS A 272 6.13 -9.39 1.31
CA LYS A 272 5.94 -10.17 0.07
C LYS A 272 6.78 -9.68 -1.12
N ASN A 273 7.20 -8.41 -1.10
CA ASN A 273 8.12 -7.84 -2.08
C ASN A 273 9.62 -8.08 -1.78
N GLY A 274 9.93 -8.74 -0.66
CA GLY A 274 11.29 -9.06 -0.23
C GLY A 274 12.02 -7.92 0.49
N ILE A 275 11.33 -6.82 0.78
CA ILE A 275 11.90 -5.66 1.47
C ILE A 275 11.50 -5.72 2.95
N ALA A 276 12.43 -5.44 3.84
CA ALA A 276 12.13 -5.16 5.25
C ALA A 276 11.86 -3.66 5.41
N ASN A 277 10.61 -3.30 5.69
CA ASN A 277 10.21 -1.92 5.98
C ASN A 277 10.57 -1.58 7.43
N LEU A 278 11.64 -0.84 7.62
CA LEU A 278 12.20 -0.52 8.93
C LEU A 278 11.26 0.35 9.78
N ALA A 279 10.42 1.15 9.13
CA ALA A 279 9.42 1.97 9.82
C ALA A 279 8.35 1.16 10.57
N ARG A 280 8.21 -0.14 10.31
CA ARG A 280 7.27 -1.02 11.04
C ARG A 280 7.62 -1.19 12.52
N VAL A 281 8.89 -1.15 12.84
CA VAL A 281 9.40 -1.46 14.20
C VAL A 281 10.06 -0.27 14.89
N THR A 282 10.20 0.85 14.20
CA THR A 282 10.79 2.06 14.77
C THR A 282 10.13 3.32 14.20
N SER A 283 10.00 4.32 15.05
CA SER A 283 9.65 5.68 14.63
C SER A 283 10.92 6.50 14.48
N GLY A 284 11.06 7.18 13.33
CA GLY A 284 12.12 8.16 13.15
C GLY A 284 11.67 9.57 13.53
N SER A 285 12.65 10.46 13.67
CA SER A 285 12.45 11.91 13.73
C SER A 285 13.48 12.59 12.85
N ARG A 286 13.39 13.92 12.70
CA ARG A 286 14.44 14.68 11.98
C ARG A 286 15.80 14.57 12.66
N GLU A 287 15.84 14.41 13.99
CA GLU A 287 17.05 14.26 14.78
C GLU A 287 17.56 12.82 14.86
N ALA A 288 16.67 11.83 14.71
CA ALA A 288 16.97 10.40 14.82
C ALA A 288 16.33 9.64 13.65
N ASN A 289 17.04 9.60 12.55
CA ASN A 289 16.57 9.08 11.26
C ASN A 289 17.37 7.87 10.76
N THR A 290 18.17 7.22 11.60
CA THR A 290 19.03 6.09 11.22
C THR A 290 18.80 4.93 12.16
N VAL A 291 18.64 3.73 11.60
CA VAL A 291 18.61 2.48 12.35
C VAL A 291 19.73 1.55 11.90
N PHE A 292 20.17 0.68 12.79
CA PHE A 292 21.00 -0.45 12.42
C PHE A 292 20.11 -1.66 12.16
N ALA A 293 20.16 -2.21 10.94
CA ALA A 293 19.62 -3.51 10.61
C ALA A 293 20.76 -4.52 10.60
N ARG A 294 20.71 -5.47 11.55
CA ARG A 294 21.77 -6.46 11.76
C ARG A 294 21.34 -7.84 11.27
N ILE A 295 22.28 -8.54 10.63
CA ILE A 295 22.20 -9.98 10.39
C ILE A 295 23.40 -10.70 11.01
N ASN A 296 23.14 -11.87 11.59
CA ASN A 296 24.18 -12.76 12.10
C ASN A 296 24.45 -13.85 11.07
N ILE A 297 25.71 -14.02 10.67
CA ILE A 297 26.14 -14.99 9.69
C ILE A 297 27.06 -15.98 10.37
N HIS A 298 26.67 -17.25 10.43
CA HIS A 298 27.58 -18.31 10.85
C HIS A 298 28.26 -18.89 9.64
N SER A 299 29.61 -18.95 9.63
CA SER A 299 30.40 -19.52 8.55
C SER A 299 31.16 -20.76 9.03
N ASP A 300 31.10 -21.83 8.27
CA ASP A 300 31.82 -23.11 8.59
C ASP A 300 33.32 -23.01 8.37
N ARG A 301 33.81 -22.00 7.64
CA ARG A 301 35.21 -21.74 7.32
C ARG A 301 35.45 -20.27 7.00
N ASP A 302 36.74 -19.90 6.93
CA ASP A 302 37.12 -18.60 6.36
C ASP A 302 36.81 -18.62 4.85
N GLN A 303 35.95 -17.68 4.41
CA GLN A 303 35.50 -17.59 3.00
C GLN A 303 35.04 -16.18 2.64
N VAL A 304 34.93 -15.92 1.35
CA VAL A 304 34.36 -14.66 0.86
C VAL A 304 32.99 -14.95 0.24
N LYS A 305 31.97 -14.21 0.67
CA LYS A 305 30.60 -14.28 0.13
C LYS A 305 30.23 -13.00 -0.56
N LYS A 306 29.59 -13.11 -1.71
CA LYS A 306 29.00 -11.96 -2.41
C LYS A 306 27.57 -11.75 -1.92
N LEU A 307 27.28 -10.53 -1.50
CA LEU A 307 25.99 -10.07 -1.06
C LEU A 307 25.51 -8.96 -2.00
N HIS A 308 24.29 -9.10 -2.54
CA HIS A 308 23.56 -8.04 -3.22
C HIS A 308 22.64 -7.38 -2.21
N PHE A 309 22.46 -6.08 -2.30
CA PHE A 309 21.57 -5.36 -1.37
C PHE A 309 21.02 -4.07 -1.97
N GLY A 310 19.96 -3.56 -1.34
CA GLY A 310 19.36 -2.29 -1.64
C GLY A 310 18.77 -1.67 -0.39
N TYR A 311 18.63 -0.38 -0.39
CA TYR A 311 18.25 0.42 0.78
C TYR A 311 17.60 1.73 0.34
N SER A 312 16.93 2.37 1.26
CA SER A 312 16.40 3.74 1.12
C SER A 312 16.51 4.46 2.47
N ASP A 313 17.11 5.71 2.53
CA ASP A 313 17.74 6.47 1.43
C ASP A 313 19.26 6.26 1.36
N ARG A 314 19.95 6.29 2.51
CA ARG A 314 21.39 6.18 2.63
C ARG A 314 21.76 4.99 3.50
N VAL A 315 22.92 4.43 3.25
CA VAL A 315 23.40 3.31 4.05
C VAL A 315 24.90 3.44 4.34
N ARG A 316 25.29 3.01 5.54
CA ARG A 316 26.65 2.65 5.86
C ARG A 316 26.68 1.22 6.35
N VAL A 317 27.56 0.41 5.75
CA VAL A 317 27.63 -1.03 6.04
C VAL A 317 28.90 -1.33 6.81
N PHE A 318 28.75 -2.04 7.94
CA PHE A 318 29.87 -2.47 8.78
C PHE A 318 29.89 -3.98 8.92
N MET A 319 31.09 -4.54 8.92
CA MET A 319 31.33 -5.93 9.27
C MET A 319 32.40 -6.03 10.37
N GLY A 320 32.01 -6.61 11.51
CA GLY A 320 32.80 -6.44 12.72
C GLY A 320 32.93 -4.94 13.01
N GLU A 321 34.17 -4.49 13.22
CA GLU A 321 34.45 -3.07 13.52
C GLU A 321 34.67 -2.20 12.29
N LYS A 322 34.70 -2.73 11.07
CA LYS A 322 35.11 -1.98 9.87
C LYS A 322 33.95 -1.57 9.01
N ALA A 323 33.92 -0.32 8.56
CA ALA A 323 33.07 0.13 7.49
C ALA A 323 33.53 -0.49 6.16
N LEU A 324 32.60 -1.11 5.44
CA LEU A 324 32.84 -1.74 4.14
C LEU A 324 32.29 -0.90 2.99
N TYR A 325 31.20 -0.15 3.24
CA TYR A 325 30.49 0.57 2.18
C TYR A 325 29.76 1.78 2.75
N ALA A 326 29.62 2.82 1.91
CA ALA A 326 28.72 3.92 2.11
C ALA A 326 28.04 4.22 0.78
N GLY A 327 26.74 4.41 0.81
CA GLY A 327 25.95 4.69 -0.40
C GLY A 327 24.78 5.63 -0.15
N ASP A 328 24.37 6.28 -1.23
CA ASP A 328 23.22 7.15 -1.29
C ASP A 328 22.30 6.74 -2.43
N ASN A 329 21.09 6.34 -2.11
CA ASN A 329 20.01 5.97 -3.01
C ASN A 329 18.77 6.85 -2.77
N GLY A 330 18.94 8.05 -2.21
CA GLY A 330 17.87 9.01 -2.02
C GLY A 330 17.22 9.43 -3.34
N TYR A 331 16.10 10.12 -3.24
CA TYR A 331 15.33 10.58 -4.38
C TYR A 331 16.19 11.35 -5.39
N ARG A 332 16.40 10.79 -6.61
CA ARG A 332 17.18 11.35 -7.74
C ARG A 332 18.69 11.49 -7.49
N THR A 333 19.27 10.89 -6.47
CA THR A 333 20.71 11.01 -6.21
C THR A 333 21.58 10.23 -7.20
N ARG A 334 21.15 9.05 -7.65
CA ARG A 334 21.89 8.22 -8.64
C ARG A 334 21.64 8.69 -10.07
N ASP A 335 20.37 8.81 -10.44
CA ASP A 335 19.92 9.24 -11.76
C ASP A 335 18.47 9.74 -11.59
N TYR A 336 18.05 10.74 -12.38
CA TYR A 336 16.71 11.30 -12.30
C TYR A 336 15.59 10.29 -12.56
N ARG A 337 15.89 9.18 -13.22
CA ARG A 337 14.97 8.07 -13.49
C ARG A 337 14.81 7.14 -12.29
N TYR A 338 15.81 7.09 -11.42
CA TYR A 338 15.73 6.31 -10.18
C TYR A 338 15.17 7.20 -9.08
N LEU A 339 14.00 6.83 -8.63
CA LEU A 339 13.25 7.62 -7.62
C LEU A 339 13.60 7.23 -6.18
N GLY A 340 14.73 6.51 -5.98
CA GLY A 340 15.13 5.97 -4.69
C GLY A 340 14.45 4.63 -4.35
N THR A 341 13.79 3.98 -5.33
CA THR A 341 13.16 2.68 -5.12
C THR A 341 14.16 1.63 -4.67
N VAL A 342 13.74 0.76 -3.74
CA VAL A 342 14.60 -0.27 -3.16
C VAL A 342 14.68 -1.48 -4.09
N GLY A 343 15.91 -1.94 -4.37
CA GLY A 343 16.18 -3.13 -5.16
C GLY A 343 17.63 -3.58 -4.96
N LEU A 344 18.02 -4.75 -5.44
CA LEU A 344 19.38 -5.30 -5.28
C LEU A 344 20.39 -4.64 -6.22
N PHE A 345 20.56 -3.32 -6.11
CA PHE A 345 21.38 -2.51 -7.02
C PHE A 345 22.87 -2.43 -6.63
N ASP A 346 23.18 -2.73 -5.38
CA ASP A 346 24.54 -2.68 -4.83
C ASP A 346 25.03 -4.08 -4.46
N GLN A 347 26.35 -4.23 -4.35
CA GLN A 347 26.96 -5.50 -3.99
C GLN A 347 28.23 -5.33 -3.16
N LEU A 348 28.49 -6.28 -2.28
CA LEU A 348 29.68 -6.36 -1.45
C LEU A 348 30.25 -7.77 -1.46
N TYR A 349 31.58 -7.86 -1.29
CA TYR A 349 32.29 -9.10 -0.99
C TYR A 349 32.62 -9.12 0.50
N LEU A 350 32.00 -10.05 1.24
CA LEU A 350 32.11 -10.16 2.68
C LEU A 350 33.18 -11.17 3.07
N PRO A 351 34.32 -10.76 3.68
CA PRO A 351 35.34 -11.66 4.15
C PRO A 351 34.94 -12.32 5.47
N LEU A 352 34.16 -13.40 5.39
CA LEU A 352 33.69 -14.13 6.55
C LEU A 352 34.79 -14.91 7.24
N LYS A 353 34.80 -14.93 8.57
CA LYS A 353 35.63 -15.79 9.40
C LYS A 353 34.83 -16.99 9.87
N THR A 354 35.52 -18.09 10.13
CA THR A 354 34.92 -19.28 10.76
C THR A 354 34.20 -18.90 12.04
N GLY A 355 32.93 -19.34 12.19
CA GLY A 355 32.06 -19.02 13.31
C GLY A 355 31.18 -17.80 13.05
N LYS A 356 30.89 -17.04 14.11
CA LYS A 356 29.95 -15.91 14.07
C LYS A 356 30.56 -14.67 13.42
N ASN A 357 29.81 -14.09 12.47
CA ASN A 357 30.09 -12.81 11.84
C ASN A 357 28.84 -11.92 11.96
N GLU A 358 29.02 -10.66 12.25
CA GLU A 358 27.92 -9.68 12.37
C GLU A 358 28.05 -8.63 11.27
N LEU A 359 26.99 -8.49 10.48
CA LEU A 359 26.88 -7.47 9.43
C LEU A 359 25.80 -6.46 9.85
N TYR A 360 26.14 -5.18 9.83
CA TYR A 360 25.27 -4.08 10.18
C TYR A 360 25.05 -3.18 8.98
N PHE A 361 23.80 -2.91 8.67
CA PHE A 361 23.36 -1.85 7.75
C PHE A 361 22.81 -0.70 8.58
N ALA A 362 23.55 0.41 8.67
CA ALA A 362 23.03 1.65 9.23
C ALA A 362 22.28 2.38 8.11
N VAL A 363 20.98 2.30 8.14
CA VAL A 363 20.09 2.85 7.10
C VAL A 363 19.47 4.14 7.58
N SER A 364 19.68 5.21 6.83
CA SER A 364 19.16 6.56 7.14
C SER A 364 18.06 6.93 6.19
N GLU A 365 16.95 7.42 6.73
CA GLU A 365 15.75 7.86 6.01
C GLU A 365 15.66 9.39 6.00
N SER A 366 15.22 9.93 4.88
CA SER A 366 14.86 11.33 4.74
C SER A 366 13.55 11.55 4.00
N PHE A 367 13.23 10.68 3.01
CA PHE A 367 12.06 10.86 2.17
C PHE A 367 11.72 9.61 1.35
N GLY A 368 10.50 9.12 1.49
CA GLY A 368 9.88 8.16 0.57
C GLY A 368 9.87 6.71 1.02
N GLY A 369 10.50 6.39 2.15
CA GLY A 369 10.40 5.07 2.75
C GLY A 369 11.71 4.52 3.29
N TRP A 370 11.63 3.86 4.41
CA TRP A 370 12.76 3.33 5.17
C TRP A 370 12.88 1.84 5.00
N GLY A 371 13.77 1.38 4.13
CA GLY A 371 13.81 -0.03 3.76
C GLY A 371 15.19 -0.60 3.51
N ILE A 372 15.30 -1.91 3.68
CA ILE A 372 16.48 -2.73 3.37
C ILE A 372 16.07 -4.03 2.69
N MET A 373 16.87 -4.46 1.71
CA MET A 373 16.76 -5.75 1.05
C MET A 373 18.15 -6.31 0.85
N ALA A 374 18.38 -7.60 1.07
CA ALA A 374 19.67 -8.23 0.81
C ALA A 374 19.51 -9.69 0.38
N ALA A 375 20.38 -10.17 -0.52
CA ALA A 375 20.42 -11.55 -0.96
C ALA A 375 21.86 -12.01 -1.20
N PHE A 376 22.20 -13.21 -0.73
CA PHE A 376 23.49 -13.82 -1.03
C PHE A 376 23.47 -14.45 -2.42
N GLU A 377 24.59 -14.37 -3.13
CA GLU A 377 24.73 -15.07 -4.41
C GLU A 377 24.68 -16.59 -4.21
N ASP A 378 25.31 -17.11 -3.15
CA ASP A 378 25.21 -18.49 -2.71
C ASP A 378 25.28 -18.61 -1.19
N MET A 379 24.71 -19.69 -0.64
CA MET A 379 24.64 -19.97 0.79
C MET A 379 25.59 -21.11 1.23
N ALA A 380 26.45 -21.64 0.34
CA ALA A 380 27.29 -22.77 0.69
C ALA A 380 28.23 -22.44 1.86
N GLY A 381 28.12 -23.20 2.96
CA GLY A 381 28.95 -23.02 4.16
C GLY A 381 28.59 -21.81 5.01
N ILE A 382 27.41 -21.21 4.83
CA ILE A 382 26.89 -20.15 5.71
C ILE A 382 25.45 -20.41 6.13
N GLU A 383 25.12 -19.95 7.32
CA GLU A 383 23.75 -19.90 7.88
C GLU A 383 23.48 -18.50 8.41
N ILE A 384 22.26 -18.02 8.23
CA ILE A 384 21.80 -16.72 8.75
C ILE A 384 20.82 -16.97 9.90
N ASN A 385 21.07 -16.33 11.06
CA ASN A 385 20.29 -16.45 12.30
C ASN A 385 19.76 -15.11 12.77
#